data_a76cae49fb338bf81af9be7f1290b3d9
#
_entry.id   a76cae49fb338bf81af9be7f1290b3d9
#
_cell.length_a   1.000
_cell.length_b   1.000
_cell.length_c   1.000
_cell.angle_alpha   90.00
_cell.angle_beta   90.00
_cell.angle_gamma   90.00
#
_symmetry.space_group_name_H-M   'P 1'
#
loop_
_entity.id
_entity.type
_entity.pdbx_description
1 polymer ?
#
loop_
_entity_poly.entity_id
_entity_poly.type
_entity_poly.pdbx_seq_one_letter_code
_entity_poly.pdbx_strand_id
1 'polypeptide(L)'
;MNDYYFPFGQKLTKVQQTETTPNKEVFVLGVYASAVHAKWLDNDNRVLVQALAVASEPEIFWTGEGVEQIIAAISIPPELGRLVPANKNLNGPSGKALDDLFLQPLGYSMARAWLCDLLPESRVNPNQKKAVKYYNERITSTNYHLPVATIPDFDVHELEKNAARRKDEIVAELEASGASTIVLLGDLPIRWFLHFFDKRTKLSDFGNSQETYGQRHTISIHGKDYTVIPLCHPRNAARLGAHSSTWAEWHETWIKEKGKK
;
A
#
# COMPACT_ATOMS: atom_id res chain seq x y z
N MET A 1 1.86 19.65 12.95
CA MET A 1 2.18 18.63 11.92
C MET A 1 2.68 19.36 10.69
N ASN A 2 3.81 18.96 10.13
CA ASN A 2 4.23 19.53 8.85
C ASN A 2 3.27 19.01 7.77
N ASP A 3 2.69 19.93 7.00
CA ASP A 3 1.90 19.56 5.83
C ASP A 3 2.85 19.05 4.74
N TYR A 4 2.59 17.85 4.24
CA TYR A 4 3.31 17.28 3.10
C TYR A 4 2.54 17.50 1.82
N TYR A 5 3.26 17.71 0.73
CA TYR A 5 2.68 17.98 -0.59
C TYR A 5 3.28 17.10 -1.67
N PHE A 6 2.42 16.63 -2.56
CA PHE A 6 2.80 16.11 -3.86
C PHE A 6 3.14 17.26 -4.83
N PRO A 7 3.76 16.95 -5.99
CA PRO A 7 3.85 17.87 -7.10
C PRO A 7 2.53 18.59 -7.42
N PHE A 8 2.66 19.82 -7.92
CA PHE A 8 1.53 20.68 -8.27
C PHE A 8 0.59 21.02 -7.11
N GLY A 9 1.11 20.98 -5.88
CA GLY A 9 0.39 21.46 -4.69
C GLY A 9 -0.70 20.54 -4.16
N GLN A 10 -0.75 19.29 -4.61
CA GLN A 10 -1.69 18.34 -4.05
C GLN A 10 -1.28 17.97 -2.63
N LYS A 11 -2.19 18.15 -1.66
CA LYS A 11 -1.91 17.83 -0.25
C LYS A 11 -1.85 16.32 -0.06
N LEU A 12 -0.82 15.84 0.66
CA LEU A 12 -0.74 14.46 1.09
C LEU A 12 -1.77 14.22 2.19
N THR A 13 -2.64 13.24 1.98
CA THR A 13 -3.70 12.87 2.92
C THR A 13 -3.47 11.49 3.49
N LYS A 14 -4.01 11.24 4.67
CA LYS A 14 -4.11 9.88 5.20
C LYS A 14 -5.11 9.10 4.36
N VAL A 15 -4.76 7.85 4.06
CA VAL A 15 -5.64 6.88 3.41
C VAL A 15 -6.05 5.87 4.48
N GLN A 16 -7.26 5.99 4.97
CA GLN A 16 -7.82 5.14 6.03
C GLN A 16 -9.22 4.70 5.64
N GLN A 17 -9.57 3.49 6.03
CA GLN A 17 -10.94 3.04 5.87
C GLN A 17 -11.82 3.80 6.85
N THR A 18 -12.84 4.48 6.33
CA THR A 18 -13.75 5.33 7.11
C THR A 18 -15.12 4.69 7.29
N GLU A 19 -15.36 3.54 6.67
CA GLU A 19 -16.64 2.85 6.80
C GLU A 19 -16.85 2.34 8.23
N THR A 20 -17.95 2.75 8.82
CA THR A 20 -18.38 2.33 10.15
C THR A 20 -19.23 1.06 10.13
N THR A 21 -19.25 0.33 9.03
CA THR A 21 -20.04 -0.91 8.92
C THR A 21 -19.34 -2.02 9.71
N PRO A 22 -19.85 -2.41 10.88
CA PRO A 22 -19.31 -3.51 11.64
C PRO A 22 -19.53 -4.83 10.88
N ASN A 23 -18.84 -5.90 11.31
CA ASN A 23 -18.96 -7.25 10.76
C ASN A 23 -18.27 -7.47 9.41
N LYS A 24 -17.07 -6.94 9.26
CA LYS A 24 -16.17 -7.40 8.21
C LYS A 24 -15.71 -8.84 8.53
N GLU A 25 -15.40 -9.61 7.50
CA GLU A 25 -15.03 -11.03 7.67
C GLU A 25 -13.54 -11.23 7.86
N VAL A 26 -12.76 -10.31 7.30
CA VAL A 26 -11.30 -10.36 7.32
C VAL A 26 -10.72 -8.96 7.52
N PHE A 27 -9.68 -8.88 8.34
CA PHE A 27 -8.84 -7.70 8.52
C PHE A 27 -7.54 -7.92 7.75
N VAL A 28 -7.19 -7.01 6.85
CA VAL A 28 -5.97 -7.07 6.04
C VAL A 28 -5.02 -5.98 6.49
N LEU A 29 -3.79 -6.35 6.85
CA LEU A 29 -2.76 -5.40 7.25
C LEU A 29 -1.63 -5.37 6.22
N GLY A 30 -1.48 -4.22 5.57
CA GLY A 30 -0.39 -3.87 4.67
C GLY A 30 0.67 -2.98 5.32
N VAL A 31 1.41 -2.26 4.49
CA VAL A 31 2.59 -1.50 4.94
C VAL A 31 2.37 0.01 4.86
N TYR A 32 2.11 0.53 3.68
CA TYR A 32 1.84 1.95 3.45
C TYR A 32 1.05 2.17 2.17
N ALA A 33 0.23 3.23 2.18
CA ALA A 33 -0.50 3.63 0.99
C ALA A 33 0.47 4.04 -0.12
N SER A 34 0.21 3.59 -1.34
CA SER A 34 0.93 4.03 -2.52
C SER A 34 0.49 5.45 -2.92
N ALA A 35 0.85 5.89 -4.11
CA ALA A 35 0.44 7.17 -4.65
C ALA A 35 -0.15 6.98 -6.05
N VAL A 36 -0.99 7.91 -6.47
CA VAL A 36 -1.39 8.05 -7.87
C VAL A 36 -0.20 8.56 -8.68
N HIS A 37 0.13 7.84 -9.76
CA HIS A 37 1.27 8.15 -10.61
C HIS A 37 0.84 8.66 -11.98
N ALA A 38 1.44 9.77 -12.38
CA ALA A 38 1.26 10.36 -13.70
C ALA A 38 2.56 10.37 -14.50
N LYS A 39 2.46 10.32 -15.81
CA LYS A 39 3.50 10.70 -16.73
C LYS A 39 3.41 12.21 -16.93
N TRP A 40 4.52 12.92 -16.71
CA TRP A 40 4.59 14.36 -16.95
C TRP A 40 5.19 14.64 -18.32
N LEU A 41 4.46 15.37 -19.15
CA LEU A 41 4.82 15.73 -20.51
C LEU A 41 5.01 17.24 -20.61
N ASP A 42 5.98 17.68 -21.41
CA ASP A 42 6.10 19.08 -21.81
C ASP A 42 5.07 19.47 -22.90
N ASN A 43 5.11 20.71 -23.36
CA ASN A 43 4.21 21.21 -24.40
C ASN A 43 4.44 20.60 -25.78
N ASP A 44 5.63 20.03 -26.02
CA ASP A 44 5.97 19.28 -27.23
C ASP A 44 5.62 17.78 -27.11
N ASN A 45 4.93 17.38 -26.05
CA ASN A 45 4.60 15.99 -25.70
C ASN A 45 5.82 15.09 -25.40
N ARG A 46 6.99 15.68 -25.13
CA ARG A 46 8.15 14.91 -24.66
C ARG A 46 7.97 14.54 -23.20
N VAL A 47 8.36 13.33 -22.85
CA VAL A 47 8.25 12.83 -21.48
C VAL A 47 9.34 13.47 -20.61
N LEU A 48 8.96 14.27 -19.63
CA LEU A 48 9.82 14.80 -18.59
C LEU A 48 10.05 13.80 -17.47
N VAL A 49 8.97 13.14 -17.01
CA VAL A 49 9.00 12.10 -15.98
C VAL A 49 8.01 10.99 -16.34
N GLN A 50 8.46 9.74 -16.33
CA GLN A 50 7.61 8.58 -16.67
C GLN A 50 6.61 8.22 -15.56
N ALA A 51 6.96 8.44 -14.31
CA ALA A 51 6.16 8.05 -13.16
C ALA A 51 6.40 9.03 -12.00
N LEU A 52 5.65 10.13 -12.00
CA LEU A 52 5.64 11.12 -10.94
C LEU A 52 4.48 10.79 -9.99
N ALA A 53 4.76 10.65 -8.69
CA ALA A 53 3.73 10.56 -7.67
C ALA A 53 3.05 11.93 -7.55
N VAL A 54 1.75 12.03 -7.77
CA VAL A 54 1.03 13.31 -7.91
C VAL A 54 -0.12 13.51 -6.95
N ALA A 55 -0.64 12.45 -6.33
CA ALA A 55 -1.71 12.52 -5.34
C ALA A 55 -1.70 11.28 -4.42
N SER A 56 -2.35 11.36 -3.27
CA SER A 56 -2.69 10.16 -2.47
C SER A 56 -3.66 9.27 -3.25
N GLU A 57 -3.58 7.95 -3.03
CA GLU A 57 -4.63 7.05 -3.47
C GLU A 57 -5.95 7.39 -2.75
N PRO A 58 -7.12 7.23 -3.39
CA PRO A 58 -8.41 7.57 -2.77
C PRO A 58 -8.80 6.59 -1.63
N GLU A 59 -8.28 5.36 -1.67
CA GLU A 59 -8.57 4.30 -0.70
C GLU A 59 -7.37 3.37 -0.52
N ILE A 60 -7.35 2.61 0.59
CA ILE A 60 -6.31 1.62 0.86
C ILE A 60 -6.45 0.47 -0.15
N PHE A 61 -5.32 0.01 -0.70
CA PHE A 61 -5.30 -0.99 -1.76
C PHE A 61 -6.18 -0.62 -2.96
N TRP A 62 -6.17 0.66 -3.33
CA TRP A 62 -6.86 1.15 -4.51
C TRP A 62 -6.51 0.33 -5.76
N THR A 63 -7.51 0.07 -6.60
CA THR A 63 -7.37 -0.77 -7.81
C THR A 63 -7.00 0.00 -9.07
N GLY A 64 -6.85 1.32 -8.98
CA GLY A 64 -6.53 2.18 -10.11
C GLY A 64 -7.76 2.74 -10.83
N GLU A 65 -8.97 2.48 -10.33
CA GLU A 65 -10.21 3.01 -10.89
C GLU A 65 -10.25 4.53 -10.77
N GLY A 66 -10.70 5.22 -11.83
CA GLY A 66 -10.81 6.67 -11.84
C GLY A 66 -9.48 7.44 -11.92
N VAL A 67 -8.36 6.79 -12.28
CA VAL A 67 -7.04 7.44 -12.35
C VAL A 67 -7.01 8.64 -13.29
N GLU A 68 -7.71 8.59 -14.42
CA GLU A 68 -7.83 9.68 -15.39
C GLU A 68 -8.48 10.91 -14.76
N GLN A 69 -9.58 10.70 -14.01
CA GLN A 69 -10.33 11.76 -13.35
C GLN A 69 -9.50 12.41 -12.24
N ILE A 70 -8.79 11.60 -11.44
CA ILE A 70 -7.90 12.10 -10.37
C ILE A 70 -6.81 12.99 -10.98
N ILE A 71 -6.16 12.54 -12.05
CA ILE A 71 -5.08 13.27 -12.70
C ILE A 71 -5.62 14.53 -13.40
N ALA A 72 -6.77 14.45 -14.06
CA ALA A 72 -7.38 15.58 -14.74
C ALA A 72 -7.82 16.70 -13.77
N ALA A 73 -8.09 16.36 -12.50
CA ALA A 73 -8.43 17.35 -11.47
C ALA A 73 -7.22 18.15 -10.95
N ILE A 74 -5.98 17.73 -11.29
CA ILE A 74 -4.76 18.44 -10.86
C ILE A 74 -4.52 19.65 -11.75
N SER A 75 -4.58 20.83 -11.17
CA SER A 75 -4.30 22.08 -11.89
C SER A 75 -2.79 22.24 -12.15
N ILE A 76 -2.44 22.42 -13.40
CA ILE A 76 -1.04 22.59 -13.85
C ILE A 76 -0.96 23.89 -14.65
N PRO A 77 0.04 24.77 -14.36
CA PRO A 77 0.32 25.91 -15.22
C PRO A 77 0.58 25.44 -16.67
N PRO A 78 -0.05 26.05 -17.68
CA PRO A 78 0.05 25.60 -19.07
C PRO A 78 1.50 25.47 -19.58
N GLU A 79 2.40 26.31 -19.08
CA GLU A 79 3.81 26.34 -19.45
C GLU A 79 4.60 25.13 -18.93
N LEU A 80 4.06 24.45 -17.94
CA LEU A 80 4.66 23.22 -17.39
C LEU A 80 4.18 21.95 -18.10
N GLY A 81 3.35 22.10 -19.14
CA GLY A 81 2.86 20.98 -19.91
C GLY A 81 1.62 20.31 -19.30
N ARG A 82 1.58 18.98 -19.28
CA ARG A 82 0.41 18.23 -18.80
C ARG A 82 0.76 16.91 -18.13
N LEU A 83 -0.18 16.41 -17.33
CA LEU A 83 -0.15 15.06 -16.77
C LEU A 83 -1.07 14.14 -17.56
N VAL A 84 -0.63 12.89 -17.72
CA VAL A 84 -1.45 11.77 -18.19
C VAL A 84 -1.20 10.57 -17.28
N PRO A 85 -2.10 9.58 -17.15
CA PRO A 85 -1.85 8.40 -16.34
C PRO A 85 -0.51 7.74 -16.69
N ALA A 86 0.24 7.34 -15.68
CA ALA A 86 1.41 6.49 -15.86
C ALA A 86 0.99 5.08 -16.31
N ASN A 87 1.97 4.20 -16.55
CA ASN A 87 1.69 2.81 -16.91
C ASN A 87 0.73 2.18 -15.88
N LYS A 88 -0.22 1.37 -16.35
CA LYS A 88 -1.23 0.68 -15.52
C LYS A 88 -0.65 -0.14 -14.35
N ASN A 89 0.60 -0.60 -14.47
CA ASN A 89 1.29 -1.33 -13.40
C ASN A 89 1.81 -0.41 -12.27
N LEU A 90 1.57 0.89 -12.35
CA LEU A 90 1.96 1.88 -11.35
C LEU A 90 0.75 2.46 -10.59
N ASN A 91 -0.48 2.24 -11.11
CA ASN A 91 -1.71 2.69 -10.50
C ASN A 91 -2.58 1.48 -10.15
N GLY A 92 -2.71 1.18 -8.88
CA GLY A 92 -3.58 0.13 -8.34
C GLY A 92 -3.15 -1.33 -8.47
N PRO A 93 -1.92 -1.71 -8.86
CA PRO A 93 -1.59 -3.12 -9.09
C PRO A 93 -1.62 -3.95 -7.80
N SER A 94 -1.34 -3.35 -6.64
CA SER A 94 -1.38 -4.06 -5.36
C SER A 94 -2.82 -4.31 -4.90
N GLY A 95 -3.75 -3.39 -5.17
CA GLY A 95 -5.17 -3.57 -4.89
C GLY A 95 -5.78 -4.70 -5.73
N LYS A 96 -5.52 -4.69 -7.04
CA LYS A 96 -5.95 -5.79 -7.93
C LYS A 96 -5.38 -7.12 -7.49
N ALA A 97 -4.06 -7.17 -7.18
CA ALA A 97 -3.45 -8.40 -6.72
C ALA A 97 -4.03 -8.86 -5.38
N LEU A 98 -4.34 -7.95 -4.44
CA LEU A 98 -4.98 -8.30 -3.18
C LEU A 98 -6.33 -8.96 -3.41
N ASP A 99 -7.17 -8.40 -4.26
CA ASP A 99 -8.47 -8.99 -4.56
C ASP A 99 -8.34 -10.36 -5.24
N ASP A 100 -7.65 -10.40 -6.38
CA ASP A 100 -7.59 -11.57 -7.26
C ASP A 100 -6.80 -12.74 -6.65
N LEU A 101 -5.68 -12.44 -5.98
CA LEU A 101 -4.71 -13.46 -5.57
C LEU A 101 -4.79 -13.81 -4.08
N PHE A 102 -5.46 -13.01 -3.25
CA PHE A 102 -5.50 -13.21 -1.80
C PHE A 102 -6.94 -13.38 -1.28
N LEU A 103 -7.80 -12.40 -1.52
CA LEU A 103 -9.14 -12.40 -0.94
C LEU A 103 -10.03 -13.44 -1.61
N GLN A 104 -10.11 -13.46 -2.94
CA GLN A 104 -10.94 -14.44 -3.67
C GLN A 104 -10.54 -15.89 -3.37
N PRO A 105 -9.25 -16.29 -3.36
CA PRO A 105 -8.86 -17.65 -2.95
C PRO A 105 -9.22 -18.00 -1.52
N LEU A 106 -9.35 -17.02 -0.62
CA LEU A 106 -9.80 -17.22 0.76
C LEU A 106 -11.33 -17.23 0.91
N GLY A 107 -12.07 -16.92 -0.15
CA GLY A 107 -13.53 -16.80 -0.16
C GLY A 107 -14.05 -15.44 0.33
N TYR A 108 -13.18 -14.42 0.36
CA TYR A 108 -13.52 -13.05 0.72
C TYR A 108 -13.62 -12.14 -0.50
N SER A 109 -14.13 -10.93 -0.31
CA SER A 109 -14.10 -9.84 -1.28
C SER A 109 -13.60 -8.55 -0.63
N MET A 110 -13.19 -7.57 -1.43
CA MET A 110 -12.77 -6.25 -0.95
C MET A 110 -13.86 -5.59 -0.09
N ALA A 111 -15.14 -5.69 -0.48
CA ALA A 111 -16.27 -5.12 0.28
C ALA A 111 -16.45 -5.75 1.68
N ARG A 112 -16.02 -6.99 1.88
CA ARG A 112 -16.12 -7.74 3.14
C ARG A 112 -14.83 -7.71 3.95
N ALA A 113 -13.78 -7.04 3.43
CA ALA A 113 -12.51 -6.84 4.11
C ALA A 113 -12.46 -5.48 4.81
N TRP A 114 -11.80 -5.42 5.97
CA TRP A 114 -11.28 -4.19 6.54
C TRP A 114 -9.83 -4.06 6.12
N LEU A 115 -9.49 -2.98 5.45
CA LEU A 115 -8.15 -2.72 4.93
C LEU A 115 -7.43 -1.71 5.82
N CYS A 116 -6.21 -2.02 6.20
CA CYS A 116 -5.39 -1.19 7.08
C CYS A 116 -3.92 -1.24 6.65
N ASP A 117 -3.18 -0.16 6.89
CA ASP A 117 -1.73 -0.10 6.67
C ASP A 117 -0.99 0.32 7.96
N LEU A 118 0.25 -0.13 8.11
CA LEU A 118 1.15 0.32 9.18
C LEU A 118 1.35 1.84 9.12
N LEU A 119 1.50 2.40 7.92
CA LEU A 119 1.60 3.83 7.65
C LEU A 119 0.45 4.26 6.75
N PRO A 120 -0.50 5.06 7.24
CA PRO A 120 -1.68 5.43 6.45
C PRO A 120 -1.41 6.52 5.41
N GLU A 121 -0.21 7.06 5.32
CA GLU A 121 0.18 8.06 4.32
C GLU A 121 1.08 7.46 3.25
N SER A 122 1.02 8.03 2.05
CA SER A 122 1.90 7.64 0.94
C SER A 122 3.37 7.87 1.28
N ARG A 123 4.22 6.97 0.82
CA ARG A 123 5.68 7.04 0.93
C ARG A 123 6.31 6.87 -0.45
N VAL A 124 7.46 7.51 -0.66
CA VAL A 124 8.23 7.36 -1.91
C VAL A 124 9.42 6.43 -1.71
N ASN A 125 9.61 5.55 -2.69
CA ASN A 125 10.82 4.75 -2.81
C ASN A 125 11.95 5.56 -3.49
N PRO A 126 13.21 5.05 -3.53
CA PRO A 126 14.33 5.79 -4.12
C PRO A 126 14.14 6.25 -5.57
N ASN A 127 13.42 5.50 -6.41
CA ASN A 127 13.16 5.91 -7.79
C ASN A 127 12.09 7.00 -7.87
N GLN A 128 11.03 6.89 -7.08
CA GLN A 128 10.01 7.94 -6.96
C GLN A 128 10.60 9.23 -6.39
N LYS A 129 11.52 9.12 -5.42
CA LYS A 129 12.25 10.27 -4.85
C LYS A 129 13.04 11.02 -5.92
N LYS A 130 13.70 10.33 -6.87
CA LYS A 130 14.38 10.95 -8.00
C LYS A 130 13.43 11.76 -8.89
N ALA A 131 12.23 11.21 -9.14
CA ALA A 131 11.21 11.90 -9.93
C ALA A 131 10.69 13.16 -9.23
N VAL A 132 10.44 13.08 -7.91
CA VAL A 132 10.04 14.25 -7.10
C VAL A 132 11.15 15.29 -7.04
N LYS A 133 12.41 14.89 -6.89
CA LYS A 133 13.55 15.79 -6.91
C LYS A 133 13.63 16.55 -8.25
N TYR A 134 13.50 15.85 -9.38
CA TYR A 134 13.50 16.49 -10.70
C TYR A 134 12.36 17.51 -10.84
N TYR A 135 11.14 17.18 -10.35
CA TYR A 135 10.05 18.16 -10.29
C TYR A 135 10.45 19.41 -9.49
N ASN A 136 10.97 19.23 -8.29
CA ASN A 136 11.36 20.33 -7.41
C ASN A 136 12.44 21.24 -8.04
N GLU A 137 13.46 20.64 -8.67
CA GLU A 137 14.50 21.38 -9.39
C GLU A 137 13.93 22.20 -10.55
N ARG A 138 12.98 21.61 -11.28
CA ARG A 138 12.38 22.28 -12.44
C ARG A 138 11.49 23.45 -12.03
N ILE A 139 10.68 23.33 -10.99
CA ILE A 139 9.81 24.44 -10.55
C ILE A 139 10.60 25.57 -9.91
N THR A 140 11.71 25.27 -9.21
CA THR A 140 12.58 26.31 -8.62
C THR A 140 13.41 27.07 -9.67
N SER A 141 13.66 26.46 -10.81
CA SER A 141 14.31 27.11 -11.95
C SER A 141 13.36 27.98 -12.80
N THR A 142 12.06 27.94 -12.52
CA THR A 142 11.01 28.72 -13.15
C THR A 142 10.42 29.69 -12.13
N ASN A 143 9.88 30.81 -12.58
CA ASN A 143 9.20 31.78 -11.69
C ASN A 143 7.80 31.34 -11.24
N TYR A 144 7.51 30.03 -11.23
CA TYR A 144 6.23 29.52 -10.78
C TYR A 144 6.18 29.42 -9.26
N HIS A 145 5.18 30.01 -8.65
CA HIS A 145 4.91 29.91 -7.21
C HIS A 145 4.18 28.60 -6.85
N LEU A 146 4.74 27.48 -7.29
CA LEU A 146 4.24 26.17 -6.91
C LEU A 146 4.94 25.68 -5.63
N PRO A 147 4.22 24.98 -4.75
CA PRO A 147 4.86 24.42 -3.56
C PRO A 147 5.83 23.31 -3.93
N VAL A 148 6.93 23.27 -3.22
CA VAL A 148 7.90 22.18 -3.29
C VAL A 148 7.21 20.90 -2.80
N ALA A 149 7.37 19.82 -3.56
CA ALA A 149 6.86 18.52 -3.14
C ALA A 149 7.71 17.95 -1.99
N THR A 150 7.04 17.51 -0.94
CA THR A 150 7.66 17.10 0.33
C THR A 150 7.23 15.70 0.77
N ILE A 151 6.85 14.82 -0.18
CA ILE A 151 6.40 13.46 0.15
C ILE A 151 7.46 12.74 0.96
N PRO A 152 7.13 12.15 2.13
CA PRO A 152 8.12 11.48 2.96
C PRO A 152 8.67 10.21 2.29
N ASP A 153 9.93 9.93 2.55
CA ASP A 153 10.57 8.67 2.16
C ASP A 153 10.00 7.52 3.00
N PHE A 154 10.04 6.31 2.43
CA PHE A 154 9.85 5.13 3.25
C PHE A 154 11.12 4.89 4.09
N ASP A 155 10.97 4.96 5.41
CA ASP A 155 12.04 4.71 6.38
C ASP A 155 11.57 3.68 7.42
N VAL A 156 12.33 2.58 7.54
CA VAL A 156 12.07 1.54 8.55
C VAL A 156 12.19 2.08 9.97
N HIS A 157 13.07 3.06 10.22
CA HIS A 157 13.19 3.71 11.53
C HIS A 157 11.95 4.54 11.91
N GLU A 158 11.19 5.04 10.93
CA GLU A 158 9.90 5.68 11.21
C GLU A 158 8.89 4.66 11.73
N LEU A 159 8.87 3.45 11.16
CA LEU A 159 8.04 2.36 11.68
C LEU A 159 8.41 2.01 13.11
N GLU A 160 9.70 1.88 13.41
CA GLU A 160 10.20 1.58 14.76
C GLU A 160 9.75 2.63 15.78
N LYS A 161 9.96 3.91 15.48
CA LYS A 161 9.60 5.03 16.37
C LYS A 161 8.10 5.13 16.65
N ASN A 162 7.27 4.77 15.67
CA ASN A 162 5.83 4.91 15.76
C ASN A 162 5.11 3.58 16.07
N ALA A 163 5.82 2.45 16.10
CA ALA A 163 5.23 1.11 16.17
C ALA A 163 4.27 0.95 17.37
N ALA A 164 4.65 1.38 18.56
CA ALA A 164 3.83 1.23 19.76
C ALA A 164 2.51 2.02 19.64
N ARG A 165 2.56 3.28 19.23
CA ARG A 165 1.36 4.11 19.04
C ARG A 165 0.50 3.54 17.91
N ARG A 166 1.10 3.19 16.77
CA ARG A 166 0.36 2.66 15.62
C ARG A 166 -0.23 1.29 15.90
N LYS A 167 0.41 0.46 16.72
CA LYS A 167 -0.16 -0.80 17.22
C LYS A 167 -1.52 -0.57 17.89
N ASP A 168 -1.62 0.40 18.79
CA ASP A 168 -2.89 0.65 19.51
C ASP A 168 -4.00 1.14 18.55
N GLU A 169 -3.65 2.00 17.58
CA GLU A 169 -4.57 2.43 16.53
C GLU A 169 -5.06 1.24 15.67
N ILE A 170 -4.16 0.33 15.27
CA ILE A 170 -4.50 -0.85 14.46
C ILE A 170 -5.37 -1.82 15.27
N VAL A 171 -5.09 -2.02 16.55
CA VAL A 171 -5.95 -2.84 17.42
C VAL A 171 -7.35 -2.27 17.51
N ALA A 172 -7.48 -0.95 17.68
CA ALA A 172 -8.80 -0.30 17.69
C ALA A 172 -9.54 -0.48 16.35
N GLU A 173 -8.84 -0.36 15.21
CA GLU A 173 -9.42 -0.64 13.89
C GLU A 173 -9.83 -2.13 13.75
N LEU A 174 -9.01 -3.07 14.23
CA LEU A 174 -9.30 -4.50 14.21
C LEU A 174 -10.56 -4.83 15.05
N GLU A 175 -10.67 -4.26 16.24
CA GLU A 175 -11.84 -4.44 17.11
C GLU A 175 -13.09 -3.83 16.46
N ALA A 176 -13.00 -2.62 15.90
CA ALA A 176 -14.09 -1.95 15.21
C ALA A 176 -14.56 -2.70 13.97
N SER A 177 -13.65 -3.39 13.26
CA SER A 177 -14.00 -4.21 12.09
C SER A 177 -14.92 -5.40 12.40
N GLY A 178 -14.86 -5.93 13.63
CA GLY A 178 -15.53 -7.17 14.02
C GLY A 178 -14.91 -8.44 13.43
N ALA A 179 -13.87 -8.34 12.60
CA ALA A 179 -13.23 -9.48 11.98
C ALA A 179 -12.57 -10.42 13.01
N SER A 180 -12.62 -11.71 12.75
CA SER A 180 -11.92 -12.75 13.52
C SER A 180 -10.71 -13.33 12.77
N THR A 181 -10.55 -12.98 11.50
CA THR A 181 -9.42 -13.41 10.66
C THR A 181 -8.57 -12.20 10.29
N ILE A 182 -7.25 -12.34 10.40
CA ILE A 182 -6.27 -11.32 10.05
C ILE A 182 -5.37 -11.88 8.95
N VAL A 183 -5.25 -11.16 7.84
CA VAL A 183 -4.26 -11.41 6.78
C VAL A 183 -3.13 -10.41 6.92
N LEU A 184 -1.90 -10.89 7.07
CA LEU A 184 -0.69 -10.07 7.16
C LEU A 184 0.09 -10.16 5.85
N LEU A 185 0.41 -9.02 5.25
CA LEU A 185 1.00 -8.92 3.92
C LEU A 185 2.52 -8.64 3.98
N GLY A 186 3.30 -9.69 4.15
CA GLY A 186 4.77 -9.64 4.21
C GLY A 186 5.35 -9.47 5.61
N ASP A 187 6.66 -9.27 5.68
CA ASP A 187 7.43 -9.25 6.93
C ASP A 187 7.14 -8.02 7.82
N LEU A 188 6.86 -6.87 7.22
CA LEU A 188 6.73 -5.62 8.00
C LEU A 188 5.50 -5.62 8.92
N PRO A 189 4.29 -6.04 8.49
CA PRO A 189 3.15 -6.21 9.39
C PRO A 189 3.41 -7.22 10.51
N ILE A 190 4.16 -8.29 10.23
CA ILE A 190 4.55 -9.26 11.26
C ILE A 190 5.47 -8.62 12.29
N ARG A 191 6.52 -7.93 11.83
CA ARG A 191 7.55 -7.31 12.69
C ARG A 191 7.02 -6.13 13.51
N TRP A 192 6.21 -5.26 12.91
CA TRP A 192 5.84 -3.97 13.50
C TRP A 192 4.43 -3.91 14.07
N PHE A 193 3.65 -5.00 13.92
CA PHE A 193 2.35 -5.15 14.57
C PHE A 193 2.25 -6.48 15.32
N LEU A 194 2.37 -7.61 14.62
CA LEU A 194 2.12 -8.90 15.25
C LEU A 194 3.12 -9.22 16.36
N HIS A 195 4.36 -8.81 16.21
CA HIS A 195 5.44 -9.07 17.19
C HIS A 195 5.16 -8.53 18.60
N PHE A 196 4.23 -7.60 18.77
CA PHE A 196 3.78 -7.17 20.09
C PHE A 196 2.96 -8.25 20.84
N PHE A 197 2.44 -9.23 20.12
CA PHE A 197 1.57 -10.28 20.64
C PHE A 197 2.11 -11.69 20.42
N ASP A 198 3.11 -11.85 19.57
CA ASP A 198 3.73 -13.11 19.20
C ASP A 198 5.24 -12.93 18.98
N LYS A 199 6.03 -14.00 19.22
CA LYS A 199 7.49 -13.94 19.10
C LYS A 199 8.04 -13.89 17.67
N ARG A 200 7.20 -14.18 16.66
CA ARG A 200 7.57 -14.20 15.25
C ARG A 200 7.77 -12.78 14.71
N THR A 201 8.71 -12.60 13.80
CA THR A 201 9.11 -11.28 13.27
C THR A 201 9.10 -11.19 11.75
N LYS A 202 8.95 -12.32 11.06
CA LYS A 202 8.96 -12.41 9.59
C LYS A 202 8.15 -13.59 9.11
N LEU A 203 7.83 -13.60 7.83
CA LEU A 203 7.00 -14.61 7.19
C LEU A 203 7.58 -16.03 7.35
N SER A 204 8.89 -16.19 7.20
CA SER A 204 9.56 -17.48 7.35
C SER A 204 9.54 -18.06 8.78
N ASP A 205 9.19 -17.27 9.78
CA ASP A 205 9.03 -17.78 11.17
C ASP A 205 7.72 -18.57 11.34
N PHE A 206 6.80 -18.48 10.39
CA PHE A 206 5.57 -19.30 10.32
C PHE A 206 5.78 -20.62 9.58
N GLY A 207 6.96 -20.86 9.07
CA GLY A 207 7.37 -21.99 8.28
C GLY A 207 8.07 -21.56 6.99
N ASN A 208 9.05 -22.35 6.59
CA ASN A 208 9.91 -22.05 5.44
C ASN A 208 9.85 -23.16 4.38
N SER A 209 8.62 -23.57 4.05
CA SER A 209 8.35 -24.54 2.98
C SER A 209 7.01 -24.25 2.31
N GLN A 210 6.79 -24.83 1.14
CA GLN A 210 5.53 -24.72 0.40
C GLN A 210 4.32 -25.18 1.24
N GLU A 211 4.48 -26.25 2.00
CA GLU A 211 3.39 -26.86 2.80
C GLU A 211 2.99 -26.00 3.99
N THR A 212 3.93 -25.21 4.53
CA THR A 212 3.68 -24.33 5.68
C THR A 212 3.23 -22.92 5.28
N TYR A 213 3.39 -22.54 4.02
CA TYR A 213 3.01 -21.23 3.52
C TYR A 213 1.49 -21.00 3.57
N GLY A 214 1.08 -19.86 4.12
CA GLY A 214 -0.34 -19.46 4.19
C GLY A 214 -1.22 -20.32 5.08
N GLN A 215 -0.61 -21.07 6.02
CA GLN A 215 -1.35 -21.80 7.05
C GLN A 215 -2.03 -20.82 8.03
N ARG A 216 -3.11 -21.30 8.68
CA ARG A 216 -3.84 -20.57 9.71
C ARG A 216 -3.19 -20.77 11.06
N HIS A 217 -3.00 -19.68 11.81
CA HIS A 217 -2.43 -19.71 13.16
C HIS A 217 -3.37 -18.99 14.12
N THR A 218 -3.54 -19.51 15.33
CA THR A 218 -4.29 -18.82 16.39
C THR A 218 -3.32 -17.95 17.19
N ILE A 219 -3.65 -16.67 17.32
CA ILE A 219 -2.85 -15.70 18.09
C ILE A 219 -3.80 -14.86 18.94
N SER A 220 -3.45 -14.71 20.22
CA SER A 220 -4.24 -13.91 21.15
C SER A 220 -3.78 -12.44 21.11
N ILE A 221 -4.71 -11.53 20.87
CA ILE A 221 -4.50 -10.08 20.90
C ILE A 221 -5.47 -9.52 21.95
N HIS A 222 -4.95 -8.89 23.00
CA HIS A 222 -5.73 -8.35 24.12
C HIS A 222 -6.74 -9.38 24.71
N GLY A 223 -6.33 -10.67 24.79
CA GLY A 223 -7.15 -11.72 25.36
C GLY A 223 -8.25 -12.28 24.43
N LYS A 224 -8.32 -11.82 23.20
CA LYS A 224 -9.20 -12.37 22.15
C LYS A 224 -8.37 -13.14 21.12
N ASP A 225 -8.80 -14.33 20.78
CA ASP A 225 -8.13 -15.17 19.79
C ASP A 225 -8.56 -14.81 18.37
N TYR A 226 -7.56 -14.65 17.50
CA TYR A 226 -7.71 -14.38 16.07
C TYR A 226 -7.06 -15.47 15.23
N THR A 227 -7.66 -15.77 14.08
CA THR A 227 -7.03 -16.57 13.04
C THR A 227 -6.13 -15.68 12.22
N VAL A 228 -4.81 -15.88 12.28
CA VAL A 228 -3.82 -15.13 11.50
C VAL A 228 -3.36 -15.95 10.30
N ILE A 229 -3.37 -15.36 9.11
CA ILE A 229 -2.90 -15.93 7.85
C ILE A 229 -1.75 -15.06 7.33
N PRO A 230 -0.49 -15.45 7.55
CA PRO A 230 0.66 -14.72 7.02
C PRO A 230 0.88 -15.08 5.54
N LEU A 231 0.92 -14.07 4.69
CA LEU A 231 1.13 -14.22 3.24
C LEU A 231 2.21 -13.26 2.76
N CYS A 232 2.81 -13.52 1.61
CA CYS A 232 3.75 -12.59 1.00
C CYS A 232 3.04 -11.28 0.59
N HIS A 233 3.83 -10.22 0.37
CA HIS A 233 3.27 -8.94 -0.09
C HIS A 233 2.65 -9.09 -1.50
N PRO A 234 1.54 -8.41 -1.85
CA PRO A 234 0.89 -8.50 -3.16
C PRO A 234 1.82 -8.30 -4.35
N ARG A 235 2.82 -7.42 -4.24
CA ARG A 235 3.83 -7.25 -5.29
C ARG A 235 4.69 -8.49 -5.51
N ASN A 236 4.95 -9.31 -4.49
CA ASN A 236 5.63 -10.59 -4.64
C ASN A 236 4.76 -11.59 -5.41
N ALA A 237 3.51 -11.76 -4.98
CA ALA A 237 2.57 -12.68 -5.62
C ALA A 237 2.32 -12.32 -7.10
N ALA A 238 2.14 -11.04 -7.39
CA ALA A 238 1.92 -10.54 -8.76
C ALA A 238 3.22 -10.37 -9.58
N ARG A 239 4.39 -10.76 -9.05
CA ARG A 239 5.71 -10.64 -9.72
C ARG A 239 6.01 -9.21 -10.20
N LEU A 240 5.67 -8.18 -9.40
CA LEU A 240 5.82 -6.77 -9.74
C LEU A 240 7.13 -6.19 -9.20
N GLY A 241 8.02 -5.78 -10.10
CA GLY A 241 9.32 -5.22 -9.75
C GLY A 241 10.24 -6.22 -9.05
N ALA A 242 11.05 -5.76 -8.08
CA ALA A 242 11.88 -6.65 -7.27
C ALA A 242 10.98 -7.50 -6.36
N HIS A 243 11.03 -8.81 -6.52
CA HIS A 243 10.24 -9.78 -5.76
C HIS A 243 11.05 -11.07 -5.51
N SER A 244 10.63 -11.84 -4.53
CA SER A 244 11.16 -13.18 -4.29
C SER A 244 10.45 -14.18 -5.20
N SER A 245 11.19 -14.89 -6.05
CA SER A 245 10.63 -15.97 -6.87
C SER A 245 10.03 -17.07 -6.00
N THR A 246 10.70 -17.46 -4.92
CA THR A 246 10.24 -18.49 -3.98
C THR A 246 8.85 -18.14 -3.39
N TRP A 247 8.68 -16.93 -2.85
CA TRP A 247 7.39 -16.53 -2.29
C TRP A 247 6.30 -16.42 -3.36
N ALA A 248 6.65 -16.00 -4.58
CA ALA A 248 5.70 -15.94 -5.69
C ALA A 248 5.23 -17.33 -6.13
N GLU A 249 6.16 -18.31 -6.23
CA GLU A 249 5.86 -19.70 -6.59
C GLU A 249 5.02 -20.41 -5.51
N TRP A 250 5.35 -20.20 -4.23
CA TRP A 250 4.58 -20.76 -3.13
C TRP A 250 3.18 -20.17 -3.06
N HIS A 251 3.04 -18.88 -3.32
CA HIS A 251 1.73 -18.24 -3.37
C HIS A 251 0.87 -18.76 -4.53
N GLU A 252 1.46 -18.93 -5.70
CA GLU A 252 0.77 -19.51 -6.87
C GLU A 252 0.27 -20.94 -6.59
N THR A 253 1.09 -21.76 -5.94
CA THR A 253 0.67 -23.12 -5.53
C THR A 253 -0.43 -23.07 -4.48
N TRP A 254 -0.33 -22.19 -3.50
CA TRP A 254 -1.33 -21.98 -2.46
C TRP A 254 -2.70 -21.57 -3.05
N ILE A 255 -2.74 -20.68 -4.06
CA ILE A 255 -3.98 -20.33 -4.78
C ILE A 255 -4.61 -21.56 -5.42
N LYS A 256 -3.81 -22.39 -6.13
CA LYS A 256 -4.30 -23.61 -6.80
C LYS A 256 -4.92 -24.61 -5.81
N GLU A 257 -4.40 -24.69 -4.60
CA GLU A 257 -4.92 -25.56 -3.54
C GLU A 257 -6.24 -25.02 -2.93
N LYS A 258 -6.37 -23.71 -2.78
CA LYS A 258 -7.60 -23.06 -2.29
C LYS A 258 -8.74 -23.16 -3.29
N GLY A 259 -8.48 -23.00 -4.58
CA GLY A 259 -9.48 -23.11 -5.65
C GLY A 259 -10.01 -24.55 -5.89
N LYS A 260 -9.48 -25.57 -5.19
CA LYS A 260 -9.94 -26.96 -5.26
C LYS A 260 -10.94 -27.34 -4.16
N LYS A 261 -11.26 -26.42 -3.26
CA LYS A 261 -12.25 -26.57 -2.18
C LYS A 261 -13.52 -25.83 -2.50
#